data_1fb845873b48114466e9450aa7f81d12
#
_entry.id   1fb845873b48114466e9450aa7f81d12
#
_cell.length_a   1.000
_cell.length_b   1.000
_cell.length_c   1.000
_cell.angle_alpha   90.00
_cell.angle_beta   90.00
_cell.angle_gamma   90.00
#
_symmetry.space_group_name_H-M   'P 1'
#
loop_
_entity.id
_entity.type
_entity.pdbx_description
1 polymer ?
#
loop_
_entity_poly.entity_id
_entity_poly.type
_entity_poly.pdbx_seq_one_letter_code
_entity_poly.pdbx_strand_id
1 'polypeptide(L)'
;MDYAKTIVNELGQTLSSISERNTENLIDMIEGADRVFLAGCGRSGLMVRGFAMRLMHMGKKVFVVGETTTPSINQQDLLIIASGSGETGSLVAMANKCKKIGASLATVTIFPQATIGKLANCVVIIDAPTAKSQQKTAITSIQPMGSLFEQSLLLYFDSII
;
A
#
# COMPACT_ATOMS: atom_id res chain seq x y z
N MET A 1 1.55 -18.71 26.16
CA MET A 1 1.56 -17.34 25.58
C MET A 1 0.43 -17.24 24.57
N ASP A 2 -0.40 -16.21 24.68
CA ASP A 2 -1.51 -16.00 23.74
C ASP A 2 -1.00 -15.16 22.55
N TYR A 3 -0.47 -15.82 21.53
CA TYR A 3 0.07 -15.17 20.34
C TYR A 3 -0.97 -14.34 19.59
N ALA A 4 -2.22 -14.79 19.51
CA ALA A 4 -3.29 -14.05 18.84
C ALA A 4 -3.53 -12.69 19.51
N LYS A 5 -3.56 -12.66 20.83
CA LYS A 5 -3.72 -11.43 21.61
C LYS A 5 -2.54 -10.47 21.45
N THR A 6 -1.32 -11.01 21.39
CA THR A 6 -0.12 -10.20 21.13
C THR A 6 -0.17 -9.58 19.71
N ILE A 7 -0.55 -10.37 18.71
CA ILE A 7 -0.71 -9.89 17.31
C ILE A 7 -1.75 -8.76 17.23
N VAL A 8 -2.90 -8.91 17.89
CA VAL A 8 -3.94 -7.87 17.91
C VAL A 8 -3.43 -6.57 18.55
N ASN A 9 -2.65 -6.67 19.63
CA ASN A 9 -2.07 -5.49 20.27
C ASN A 9 -1.04 -4.78 19.35
N GLU A 10 -0.17 -5.55 18.69
CA GLU A 10 0.79 -5.00 17.72
C GLU A 10 0.08 -4.27 16.56
N LEU A 11 -0.98 -4.87 16.01
CA LEU A 11 -1.82 -4.26 14.98
C LEU A 11 -2.45 -2.96 15.46
N GLY A 12 -2.99 -2.93 16.67
CA GLY A 12 -3.58 -1.73 17.28
C GLY A 12 -2.57 -0.58 17.39
N GLN A 13 -1.33 -0.87 17.82
CA GLN A 13 -0.26 0.12 17.90
C GLN A 13 0.14 0.65 16.53
N THR A 14 0.34 -0.24 15.57
CA THR A 14 0.73 0.13 14.20
C THR A 14 -0.35 0.97 13.51
N LEU A 15 -1.61 0.56 13.59
CA LEU A 15 -2.72 1.27 12.94
C LEU A 15 -2.94 2.66 13.56
N SER A 16 -2.80 2.81 14.87
CA SER A 16 -2.97 4.11 15.54
C SER A 16 -1.85 5.12 15.23
N SER A 17 -0.74 4.69 14.65
CA SER A 17 0.36 5.56 14.22
C SER A 17 0.22 6.11 12.80
N ILE A 18 -0.76 5.63 12.02
CA ILE A 18 -0.96 6.07 10.64
C ILE A 18 -1.49 7.50 10.61
N SER A 19 -0.91 8.34 9.75
CA SER A 19 -1.30 9.75 9.62
C SER A 19 -2.69 9.89 9.00
N GLU A 20 -3.61 10.53 9.73
CA GLU A 20 -4.96 10.87 9.24
C GLU A 20 -4.86 11.75 7.98
N ARG A 21 -4.01 12.77 7.98
CA ARG A 21 -3.81 13.65 6.83
C ARG A 21 -3.39 12.90 5.56
N ASN A 22 -2.48 11.93 5.68
CA ASN A 22 -2.04 11.15 4.52
C ASN A 22 -3.13 10.18 4.06
N THR A 23 -3.96 9.72 4.99
CA THR A 23 -5.14 8.90 4.69
C THR A 23 -6.19 9.71 3.93
N GLU A 24 -6.52 10.92 4.38
CA GLU A 24 -7.42 11.84 3.68
C GLU A 24 -6.93 12.13 2.26
N ASN A 25 -5.63 12.45 2.10
CA ASN A 25 -5.03 12.66 0.78
C ASN A 25 -5.17 11.44 -0.14
N LEU A 26 -4.99 10.23 0.39
CA LEU A 26 -5.17 9.00 -0.40
C LEU A 26 -6.64 8.82 -0.82
N ILE A 27 -7.59 9.09 0.08
CA ILE A 27 -9.03 9.02 -0.21
C ILE A 27 -9.37 10.03 -1.33
N ASP A 28 -8.94 11.29 -1.20
CA ASP A 28 -9.16 12.33 -2.21
C ASP A 28 -8.61 11.92 -3.59
N MET A 29 -7.42 11.31 -3.61
CA MET A 29 -6.83 10.79 -4.86
C MET A 29 -7.66 9.64 -5.45
N ILE A 30 -8.19 8.75 -4.62
CA ILE A 30 -9.05 7.63 -5.07
C ILE A 30 -10.37 8.18 -5.62
N GLU A 31 -10.95 9.18 -4.96
CA GLU A 31 -12.20 9.80 -5.37
C GLU A 31 -12.07 10.56 -6.69
N GLY A 32 -10.98 11.30 -6.85
CA GLY A 32 -10.71 12.13 -8.02
C GLY A 32 -10.21 11.38 -9.26
N ALA A 33 -9.80 10.11 -9.14
CA ALA A 33 -9.27 9.36 -10.26
C ALA A 33 -10.38 8.76 -11.15
N ASP A 34 -10.17 8.76 -12.46
CA ASP A 34 -11.06 8.08 -13.42
C ASP A 34 -11.05 6.57 -13.21
N ARG A 35 -9.86 6.02 -12.96
CA ARG A 35 -9.63 4.59 -12.70
C ARG A 35 -8.52 4.44 -11.66
N VAL A 36 -8.65 3.42 -10.83
CA VAL A 36 -7.65 3.07 -9.81
C VAL A 36 -6.93 1.78 -10.20
N PHE A 37 -5.62 1.83 -10.27
CA PHE A 37 -4.76 0.68 -10.51
C PHE A 37 -4.04 0.31 -9.22
N LEU A 38 -4.01 -0.96 -8.90
CA LEU A 38 -3.43 -1.46 -7.65
C LEU A 38 -2.30 -2.45 -7.95
N ALA A 39 -1.17 -2.29 -7.26
CA ALA A 39 -0.03 -3.18 -7.42
C ALA A 39 0.62 -3.54 -6.07
N GLY A 40 1.05 -4.76 -5.95
CA GLY A 40 1.77 -5.31 -4.80
C GLY A 40 2.33 -6.68 -5.12
N CYS A 41 3.36 -7.10 -4.40
CA CYS A 41 3.98 -8.42 -4.56
C CYS A 41 3.78 -9.28 -3.31
N GLY A 42 3.77 -10.61 -3.50
CA GLY A 42 3.65 -11.56 -2.39
C GLY A 42 2.37 -11.34 -1.57
N ARG A 43 2.48 -11.42 -0.25
CA ARG A 43 1.33 -11.23 0.64
C ARG A 43 0.76 -9.81 0.58
N SER A 44 1.58 -8.77 0.41
CA SER A 44 1.08 -7.41 0.17
C SER A 44 0.19 -7.36 -1.08
N GLY A 45 0.53 -8.11 -2.14
CA GLY A 45 -0.30 -8.23 -3.34
C GLY A 45 -1.66 -8.89 -3.06
N LEU A 46 -1.74 -9.84 -2.13
CA LEU A 46 -3.02 -10.43 -1.70
C LEU A 46 -3.91 -9.39 -1.00
N MET A 47 -3.32 -8.55 -0.13
CA MET A 47 -4.07 -7.48 0.57
C MET A 47 -4.57 -6.42 -0.43
N VAL A 48 -3.75 -6.07 -1.40
CA VAL A 48 -4.10 -5.19 -2.53
C VAL A 48 -5.29 -5.74 -3.33
N ARG A 49 -5.36 -7.04 -3.57
CA ARG A 49 -6.50 -7.69 -4.25
C ARG A 49 -7.77 -7.60 -3.41
N GLY A 50 -7.68 -7.77 -2.09
CA GLY A 50 -8.79 -7.55 -1.17
C GLY A 50 -9.33 -6.13 -1.26
N PHE A 51 -8.46 -5.14 -1.28
CA PHE A 51 -8.84 -3.73 -1.44
C PHE A 51 -9.45 -3.45 -2.82
N ALA A 52 -8.92 -4.05 -3.90
CA ALA A 52 -9.52 -3.93 -5.23
C ALA A 52 -10.98 -4.36 -5.25
N MET A 53 -11.29 -5.49 -4.59
CA MET A 53 -12.67 -5.95 -4.47
C MET A 53 -13.55 -4.95 -3.73
N ARG A 54 -13.07 -4.34 -2.63
CA ARG A 54 -13.84 -3.33 -1.88
C ARG A 54 -14.10 -2.08 -2.71
N LEU A 55 -13.09 -1.54 -3.39
CA LEU A 55 -13.27 -0.40 -4.29
C LEU A 55 -14.27 -0.71 -5.42
N MET A 56 -14.23 -1.92 -5.96
CA MET A 56 -15.22 -2.37 -6.96
C MET A 56 -16.64 -2.40 -6.38
N HIS A 57 -16.82 -2.88 -5.14
CA HIS A 57 -18.11 -2.86 -4.47
C HIS A 57 -18.66 -1.44 -4.25
N MET A 58 -17.76 -0.44 -4.08
CA MET A 58 -18.12 0.98 -4.01
C MET A 58 -18.41 1.60 -5.39
N GLY A 59 -18.35 0.82 -6.48
CA GLY A 59 -18.60 1.30 -7.84
C GLY A 59 -17.39 1.97 -8.51
N LYS A 60 -16.18 1.89 -7.94
CA LYS A 60 -14.95 2.41 -8.57
C LYS A 60 -14.51 1.51 -9.73
N LYS A 61 -13.98 2.13 -10.77
CA LYS A 61 -13.30 1.40 -11.86
C LYS A 61 -11.89 1.03 -11.38
N VAL A 62 -11.72 -0.19 -10.92
CA VAL A 62 -10.46 -0.65 -10.30
C VAL A 62 -9.87 -1.83 -11.09
N PHE A 63 -8.53 -1.86 -11.15
CA PHE A 63 -7.77 -2.90 -11.85
C PHE A 63 -6.56 -3.32 -10.99
N VAL A 64 -6.25 -4.61 -11.00
CA VAL A 64 -5.02 -5.12 -10.39
C VAL A 64 -3.97 -5.29 -11.48
N VAL A 65 -2.82 -4.65 -11.31
CA VAL A 65 -1.74 -4.73 -12.31
C VAL A 65 -1.22 -6.17 -12.40
N GLY A 66 -1.13 -6.67 -13.64
CA GLY A 66 -0.73 -8.05 -13.92
C GLY A 66 -1.89 -9.00 -14.23
N GLU A 67 -3.14 -8.57 -14.05
CA GLU A 67 -4.30 -9.30 -14.57
C GLU A 67 -4.41 -9.14 -16.09
N THR A 68 -4.86 -10.20 -16.78
CA THR A 68 -4.95 -10.21 -18.26
C THR A 68 -5.90 -9.16 -18.82
N THR A 69 -6.89 -8.75 -18.04
CA THR A 69 -7.90 -7.76 -18.42
C THR A 69 -7.56 -6.33 -17.99
N THR A 70 -6.39 -6.11 -17.40
CA THR A 70 -5.95 -4.78 -16.95
C THR A 70 -5.61 -3.90 -18.17
N PRO A 71 -6.32 -2.78 -18.36
CA PRO A 71 -6.01 -1.85 -19.45
C PRO A 71 -4.75 -1.04 -19.19
N SER A 72 -4.28 -0.30 -20.19
CA SER A 72 -3.18 0.64 -20.00
C SER A 72 -3.61 1.82 -19.13
N ILE A 73 -2.75 2.24 -18.20
CA ILE A 73 -2.93 3.44 -17.37
C ILE A 73 -2.75 4.72 -18.21
N ASN A 74 -3.48 5.78 -17.89
CA ASN A 74 -3.36 7.11 -18.48
C ASN A 74 -3.20 8.22 -17.43
N GLN A 75 -3.12 9.49 -17.85
CA GLN A 75 -2.83 10.64 -16.98
C GLN A 75 -3.91 10.93 -15.92
N GLN A 76 -5.16 10.54 -16.17
CA GLN A 76 -6.30 10.77 -15.24
C GLN A 76 -6.46 9.65 -14.22
N ASP A 77 -5.60 8.63 -14.29
CA ASP A 77 -5.67 7.46 -13.41
C ASP A 77 -4.76 7.61 -12.19
N LEU A 78 -5.04 6.78 -11.20
CA LEU A 78 -4.24 6.62 -9.99
C LEU A 78 -3.64 5.22 -9.95
N LEU A 79 -2.32 5.12 -9.74
CA LEU A 79 -1.65 3.87 -9.35
C LEU A 79 -1.38 3.90 -7.85
N ILE A 80 -1.85 2.90 -7.12
CA ILE A 80 -1.53 2.67 -5.71
C ILE A 80 -0.62 1.45 -5.62
N ILE A 81 0.57 1.62 -5.05
CA ILE A 81 1.54 0.54 -4.83
C ILE A 81 1.65 0.26 -3.33
N ALA A 82 1.42 -0.99 -2.92
CA ALA A 82 1.73 -1.45 -1.58
C ALA A 82 3.04 -2.24 -1.57
N SER A 83 4.05 -1.67 -0.91
CA SER A 83 5.39 -2.26 -0.83
C SER A 83 6.06 -1.91 0.48
N GLY A 84 6.22 -2.87 1.39
CA GLY A 84 6.88 -2.63 2.67
C GLY A 84 8.29 -2.06 2.50
N SER A 85 9.10 -2.61 1.61
CA SER A 85 10.47 -2.13 1.35
C SER A 85 10.53 -0.87 0.48
N GLY A 86 9.51 -0.63 -0.37
CA GLY A 86 9.54 0.44 -1.37
C GLY A 86 10.59 0.26 -2.48
N GLU A 87 11.25 -0.92 -2.56
CA GLU A 87 12.39 -1.19 -3.46
C GLU A 87 12.19 -2.45 -4.33
N THR A 88 11.01 -3.07 -4.33
CA THR A 88 10.76 -4.25 -5.17
C THR A 88 10.87 -3.87 -6.65
N GLY A 89 11.82 -4.45 -7.37
CA GLY A 89 12.23 -4.02 -8.72
C GLY A 89 11.07 -3.90 -9.73
N SER A 90 10.16 -4.88 -9.76
CA SER A 90 8.97 -4.82 -10.63
C SER A 90 8.04 -3.66 -10.27
N LEU A 91 7.84 -3.38 -8.98
CA LEU A 91 7.02 -2.26 -8.52
C LEU A 91 7.69 -0.90 -8.75
N VAL A 92 9.02 -0.82 -8.61
CA VAL A 92 9.82 0.37 -8.98
C VAL A 92 9.68 0.67 -10.48
N ALA A 93 9.73 -0.36 -11.33
CA ALA A 93 9.51 -0.19 -12.77
C ALA A 93 8.10 0.33 -13.09
N MET A 94 7.08 -0.18 -12.39
CA MET A 94 5.69 0.31 -12.52
C MET A 94 5.56 1.77 -12.06
N ALA A 95 6.18 2.14 -10.94
CA ALA A 95 6.19 3.52 -10.43
C ALA A 95 6.82 4.49 -11.42
N ASN A 96 8.00 4.15 -11.97
CA ASN A 96 8.67 4.95 -12.98
C ASN A 96 7.82 5.11 -14.26
N LYS A 97 7.19 4.03 -14.72
CA LYS A 97 6.29 4.07 -15.88
C LYS A 97 5.08 4.98 -15.62
N CYS A 98 4.47 4.87 -14.44
CA CYS A 98 3.37 5.73 -14.00
C CYS A 98 3.75 7.21 -14.06
N LYS A 99 4.89 7.58 -13.50
CA LYS A 99 5.42 8.96 -13.53
C LYS A 99 5.70 9.45 -14.94
N LYS A 100 6.27 8.60 -15.80
CA LYS A 100 6.56 8.95 -17.21
C LYS A 100 5.29 9.24 -18.00
N ILE A 101 4.19 8.54 -17.68
CA ILE A 101 2.87 8.76 -18.32
C ILE A 101 2.21 10.04 -17.77
N GLY A 102 2.58 10.50 -16.58
CA GLY A 102 1.96 11.65 -15.90
C GLY A 102 0.73 11.27 -15.06
N ALA A 103 0.51 9.98 -14.79
CA ALA A 103 -0.53 9.50 -13.88
C ALA A 103 -0.16 9.79 -12.43
N SER A 104 -1.16 9.84 -11.56
CA SER A 104 -0.95 9.98 -10.12
C SER A 104 -0.44 8.69 -9.51
N LEU A 105 0.48 8.80 -8.55
CA LEU A 105 1.08 7.67 -7.82
C LEU A 105 0.91 7.85 -6.32
N ALA A 106 0.30 6.88 -5.66
CA ALA A 106 0.30 6.75 -4.21
C ALA A 106 1.01 5.48 -3.78
N THR A 107 1.59 5.46 -2.59
CA THR A 107 2.19 4.25 -2.02
C THR A 107 1.87 4.09 -0.55
N VAL A 108 1.68 2.84 -0.13
CA VAL A 108 1.65 2.42 1.26
C VAL A 108 2.93 1.63 1.53
N THR A 109 3.76 2.09 2.46
CA THR A 109 5.12 1.57 2.66
C THR A 109 5.58 1.71 4.10
N ILE A 110 6.64 0.98 4.47
CA ILE A 110 7.37 1.19 5.73
C ILE A 110 8.39 2.33 5.57
N PHE A 111 9.01 2.46 4.39
CA PHE A 111 10.13 3.36 4.14
C PHE A 111 9.79 4.46 3.12
N PRO A 112 9.35 5.63 3.58
CA PRO A 112 8.96 6.73 2.69
C PRO A 112 10.13 7.27 1.84
N GLN A 113 11.38 7.08 2.30
CA GLN A 113 12.58 7.53 1.59
C GLN A 113 13.09 6.51 0.55
N ALA A 114 12.45 5.34 0.43
CA ALA A 114 12.73 4.37 -0.62
C ALA A 114 12.32 4.90 -2.01
N THR A 115 12.77 4.23 -3.07
CA THR A 115 12.58 4.68 -4.45
C THR A 115 11.11 4.96 -4.79
N ILE A 116 10.19 4.06 -4.43
CA ILE A 116 8.75 4.25 -4.72
C ILE A 116 8.20 5.44 -3.92
N GLY A 117 8.58 5.57 -2.64
CA GLY A 117 8.14 6.68 -1.79
C GLY A 117 8.55 8.05 -2.33
N LYS A 118 9.78 8.18 -2.83
CA LYS A 118 10.28 9.42 -3.45
C LYS A 118 9.56 9.79 -4.74
N LEU A 119 9.06 8.81 -5.48
CA LEU A 119 8.31 9.00 -6.73
C LEU A 119 6.84 9.34 -6.49
N ALA A 120 6.27 8.94 -5.35
CA ALA A 120 4.86 9.04 -5.07
C ALA A 120 4.39 10.48 -4.79
N ASN A 121 3.16 10.78 -5.20
CA ASN A 121 2.47 12.02 -4.88
C ASN A 121 1.85 11.98 -3.47
N CYS A 122 1.49 10.78 -3.00
CA CYS A 122 1.00 10.52 -1.66
C CYS A 122 1.71 9.28 -1.07
N VAL A 123 2.18 9.40 0.18
CA VAL A 123 2.84 8.30 0.89
C VAL A 123 2.14 8.07 2.21
N VAL A 124 1.56 6.90 2.37
CA VAL A 124 1.04 6.41 3.66
C VAL A 124 2.09 5.51 4.29
N ILE A 125 2.46 5.81 5.53
CA ILE A 125 3.48 5.06 6.26
C ILE A 125 2.78 4.11 7.22
N ILE A 126 3.09 2.82 7.11
CA ILE A 126 2.76 1.80 8.10
C ILE A 126 4.06 1.39 8.77
N ASP A 127 4.27 1.84 10.01
CA ASP A 127 5.47 1.50 10.77
C ASP A 127 5.40 0.03 11.22
N ALA A 128 6.32 -0.77 10.70
CA ALA A 128 6.41 -2.20 11.01
C ALA A 128 7.82 -2.72 10.73
N PRO A 129 8.33 -3.67 11.52
CA PRO A 129 9.63 -4.30 11.24
C PRO A 129 9.56 -5.16 9.97
N THR A 130 10.70 -5.29 9.30
CA THR A 130 10.85 -6.17 8.15
C THR A 130 12.25 -6.76 8.08
N ALA A 131 12.35 -8.04 7.72
CA ALA A 131 13.62 -8.71 7.50
C ALA A 131 14.35 -8.24 6.22
N LYS A 132 13.67 -7.48 5.35
CA LYS A 132 14.20 -7.01 4.06
C LYS A 132 14.98 -5.70 4.16
N SER A 133 15.05 -5.08 5.34
CA SER A 133 15.79 -3.84 5.56
C SER A 133 16.50 -3.88 6.91
N GLN A 134 17.71 -3.33 6.95
CA GLN A 134 18.45 -3.11 8.19
C GLN A 134 18.04 -1.80 8.89
N GLN A 135 17.16 -1.01 8.30
CA GLN A 135 16.67 0.21 8.92
C GLN A 135 15.81 -0.14 10.14
N LYS A 136 16.08 0.54 11.24
CA LYS A 136 15.30 0.37 12.47
C LYS A 136 13.93 1.01 12.29
N THR A 137 12.89 0.28 12.71
CA THR A 137 11.52 0.77 12.85
C THR A 137 11.25 1.06 14.32
N ALA A 138 10.29 1.93 14.62
CA ALA A 138 9.94 2.28 15.99
C ALA A 138 9.22 1.13 16.71
N ILE A 139 8.56 0.26 15.95
CA ILE A 139 7.77 -0.86 16.47
C ILE A 139 8.54 -2.16 16.33
N THR A 140 8.51 -2.98 17.37
CA THR A 140 8.99 -4.37 17.36
C THR A 140 7.80 -5.34 17.22
N SER A 141 8.04 -6.51 16.65
CA SER A 141 6.99 -7.51 16.48
C SER A 141 7.51 -8.91 16.74
N ILE A 142 6.66 -9.76 17.31
CA ILE A 142 6.90 -11.21 17.43
C ILE A 142 6.61 -11.95 16.12
N GLN A 143 5.98 -11.27 15.16
CA GLN A 143 5.54 -11.87 13.91
C GLN A 143 6.71 -11.99 12.93
N PRO A 144 6.76 -13.08 12.13
CA PRO A 144 7.84 -13.30 11.19
C PRO A 144 7.74 -12.38 9.98
N MET A 145 8.88 -12.09 9.37
CA MET A 145 9.00 -11.41 8.07
C MET A 145 8.35 -10.01 8.06
N GLY A 146 7.45 -9.75 7.13
CA GLY A 146 6.66 -8.53 7.02
C GLY A 146 5.21 -8.67 7.46
N SER A 147 4.90 -9.68 8.28
CA SER A 147 3.51 -10.03 8.61
C SER A 147 2.74 -8.87 9.25
N LEU A 148 3.37 -8.11 10.14
CA LEU A 148 2.72 -6.95 10.77
C LEU A 148 2.34 -5.89 9.73
N PHE A 149 3.24 -5.58 8.79
CA PHE A 149 2.94 -4.67 7.69
C PHE A 149 1.77 -5.16 6.83
N GLU A 150 1.81 -6.43 6.42
CA GLU A 150 0.82 -7.02 5.52
C GLU A 150 -0.58 -7.07 6.15
N GLN A 151 -0.68 -7.45 7.42
CA GLN A 151 -1.96 -7.47 8.15
C GLN A 151 -2.47 -6.05 8.41
N SER A 152 -1.60 -5.12 8.81
CA SER A 152 -1.97 -3.72 8.99
C SER A 152 -2.42 -3.10 7.67
N LEU A 153 -1.80 -3.47 6.54
CA LEU A 153 -2.21 -3.03 5.21
C LEU A 153 -3.64 -3.44 4.88
N LEU A 154 -4.05 -4.68 5.18
CA LEU A 154 -5.41 -5.15 4.98
C LEU A 154 -6.41 -4.34 5.81
N LEU A 155 -6.15 -4.21 7.12
CA LEU A 155 -7.05 -3.48 8.03
C LEU A 155 -7.10 -1.99 7.71
N TYR A 156 -5.97 -1.40 7.32
CA TYR A 156 -5.91 -0.01 6.86
C TYR A 156 -6.77 0.20 5.61
N PHE A 157 -6.64 -0.66 4.62
CA PHE A 157 -7.45 -0.58 3.40
C PHE A 157 -8.96 -0.77 3.69
N ASP A 158 -9.33 -1.65 4.60
CA ASP A 158 -10.73 -1.81 5.01
C ASP A 158 -11.26 -0.59 5.79
N SER A 159 -10.37 0.17 6.46
CA SER A 159 -10.77 1.35 7.24
C SER A 159 -11.05 2.59 6.39
N ILE A 160 -10.66 2.61 5.13
CA ILE A 160 -10.82 3.74 4.22
C ILE A 160 -11.91 3.50 3.14
N ILE A 161 -12.71 2.45 3.33
CA ILE A 161 -13.86 2.09 2.46
C ILE A 161 -15.19 2.77 2.92
#